data_12d00224ebb3d67de290e37a82e0bb2f
#
_entry.id   12d00224ebb3d67de290e37a82e0bb2f
#
_cell.length_a   1.000
_cell.length_b   1.000
_cell.length_c   1.000
_cell.angle_alpha   90.00
_cell.angle_beta   90.00
_cell.angle_gamma   90.00
#
_symmetry.space_group_name_H-M   'P 1'
#
loop_
_entity.id
_entity.type
_entity.pdbx_description
1 polymer ?
#
loop_
_entity_poly.entity_id
_entity_poly.type
_entity_poly.pdbx_seq_one_letter_code
_entity_poly.pdbx_strand_id
1 'polypeptide(L)'
;MSIIVVLSAAWWFSPEQVIKRRSISFFEVLTIDLSKPPTTRALAVYSLHPYLAPEVEVSTPTPEEANGTFAREELESAFSSICQHALQCRFSEPVIEHVKVEGKRARVELILKAKVEFPEMRIADGPFRVKLDWLRGEKDWLLEQAAGEPVKNAANR
;
A
#
# COMPACT_ATOMS: atom_id res chain seq x y z
N MET A 1 1.96 -35.18 -16.12
CA MET A 1 2.10 -33.79 -15.72
C MET A 1 3.59 -33.44 -15.61
N SER A 2 3.99 -32.36 -16.22
CA SER A 2 5.41 -31.99 -16.28
C SER A 2 5.91 -31.46 -14.93
N ILE A 3 7.12 -31.83 -14.56
CA ILE A 3 7.82 -31.32 -13.37
C ILE A 3 7.90 -29.77 -13.42
N ILE A 4 8.02 -29.20 -14.62
CA ILE A 4 8.08 -27.75 -14.84
C ILE A 4 6.81 -27.07 -14.32
N VAL A 5 5.63 -27.66 -14.53
CA VAL A 5 4.36 -27.10 -14.06
C VAL A 5 4.31 -27.08 -12.53
N VAL A 6 4.78 -28.15 -11.89
CA VAL A 6 4.81 -28.25 -10.42
C VAL A 6 5.78 -27.20 -9.83
N LEU A 7 6.96 -27.04 -10.42
CA LEU A 7 7.95 -26.05 -9.98
C LEU A 7 7.44 -24.62 -10.18
N SER A 8 6.77 -24.36 -11.30
CA SER A 8 6.18 -23.05 -11.58
C SER A 8 5.08 -22.71 -10.58
N ALA A 9 4.23 -23.69 -10.26
CA ALA A 9 3.16 -23.52 -9.27
C ALA A 9 3.74 -23.26 -7.87
N ALA A 10 4.76 -24.04 -7.47
CA ALA A 10 5.43 -23.86 -6.19
C ALA A 10 6.06 -22.46 -6.07
N TRP A 11 6.70 -21.98 -7.14
CA TRP A 11 7.26 -20.64 -7.19
C TRP A 11 6.17 -19.56 -7.06
N TRP A 12 5.09 -19.70 -7.82
CA TRP A 12 3.96 -18.76 -7.84
C TRP A 12 3.31 -18.61 -6.46
N PHE A 13 3.18 -19.71 -5.71
CA PHE A 13 2.58 -19.74 -4.40
C PHE A 13 3.59 -19.58 -3.25
N SER A 14 4.86 -19.32 -3.55
CA SER A 14 5.84 -19.06 -2.50
C SER A 14 5.45 -17.81 -1.69
N PRO A 15 5.73 -17.78 -0.36
CA PRO A 15 5.37 -16.62 0.45
C PRO A 15 5.89 -15.29 -0.10
N GLU A 16 7.10 -15.29 -0.66
CA GLU A 16 7.70 -14.08 -1.23
C GLU A 16 6.90 -13.56 -2.42
N GLN A 17 6.47 -14.43 -3.33
CA GLN A 17 5.70 -14.02 -4.50
C GLN A 17 4.29 -13.57 -4.10
N VAL A 18 3.67 -14.25 -3.14
CA VAL A 18 2.36 -13.86 -2.61
C VAL A 18 2.44 -12.46 -2.01
N ILE A 19 3.46 -12.18 -1.20
CA ILE A 19 3.66 -10.87 -0.57
C ILE A 19 3.93 -9.78 -1.61
N LYS A 20 4.72 -10.07 -2.64
CA LYS A 20 4.96 -9.10 -3.73
C LYS A 20 3.67 -8.71 -4.41
N ARG A 21 2.86 -9.70 -4.81
CA ARG A 21 1.58 -9.43 -5.48
C ARG A 21 0.62 -8.68 -4.56
N ARG A 22 0.57 -9.06 -3.30
CA ARG A 22 -0.30 -8.41 -2.33
C ARG A 22 0.08 -6.96 -2.10
N SER A 23 1.37 -6.66 -2.04
CA SER A 23 1.87 -5.29 -1.88
C SER A 23 1.50 -4.41 -3.08
N ILE A 24 1.65 -4.94 -4.29
CA ILE A 24 1.27 -4.22 -5.51
C ILE A 24 -0.24 -4.00 -5.55
N SER A 25 -1.03 -5.04 -5.25
CA SER A 25 -2.49 -4.94 -5.22
C SER A 25 -2.98 -3.94 -4.16
N PHE A 26 -2.30 -3.85 -3.03
CA PHE A 26 -2.61 -2.88 -1.99
C PHE A 26 -2.57 -1.44 -2.54
N PHE A 27 -1.53 -1.09 -3.29
CA PHE A 27 -1.43 0.24 -3.88
C PHE A 27 -2.43 0.47 -5.02
N GLU A 28 -2.82 -0.59 -5.73
CA GLU A 28 -3.90 -0.49 -6.72
C GLU A 28 -5.23 -0.13 -6.05
N VAL A 29 -5.51 -0.74 -4.89
CA VAL A 29 -6.70 -0.41 -4.10
C VAL A 29 -6.68 1.03 -3.62
N LEU A 30 -5.52 1.55 -3.23
CA LEU A 30 -5.37 2.92 -2.76
C LEU A 30 -5.45 3.96 -3.89
N THR A 31 -5.28 3.55 -5.14
CA THR A 31 -5.38 4.45 -6.29
C THR A 31 -6.85 4.68 -6.63
N ILE A 32 -7.27 5.95 -6.64
CA ILE A 32 -8.66 6.35 -6.83
C ILE A 32 -8.91 6.65 -8.30
N ASP A 33 -9.96 6.06 -8.86
CA ASP A 33 -10.42 6.33 -10.21
C ASP A 33 -11.38 7.54 -10.18
N LEU A 34 -10.86 8.70 -10.60
CA LEU A 34 -11.61 9.95 -10.60
C LEU A 34 -12.71 10.02 -11.65
N SER A 35 -12.75 9.09 -12.60
CA SER A 35 -13.82 9.02 -13.59
C SER A 35 -15.13 8.53 -12.98
N LYS A 36 -15.05 7.86 -11.81
CA LYS A 36 -16.23 7.34 -11.12
C LYS A 36 -16.86 8.40 -10.20
N PRO A 37 -18.18 8.33 -9.96
CA PRO A 37 -18.86 9.25 -9.03
C PRO A 37 -18.30 9.13 -7.61
N PRO A 38 -18.37 10.20 -6.79
CA PRO A 38 -17.87 10.17 -5.41
C PRO A 38 -18.43 9.04 -4.55
N THR A 39 -19.71 8.70 -4.74
CA THR A 39 -20.35 7.58 -4.01
C THR A 39 -19.74 6.24 -4.36
N THR A 40 -19.43 6.02 -5.64
CA THR A 40 -18.76 4.78 -6.09
C THR A 40 -17.32 4.75 -5.59
N ARG A 41 -16.62 5.88 -5.59
CA ARG A 41 -15.25 5.97 -5.08
C ARG A 41 -15.18 5.62 -3.59
N ALA A 42 -16.15 6.04 -2.81
CA ALA A 42 -16.21 5.75 -1.38
C ALA A 42 -16.34 4.25 -1.08
N LEU A 43 -16.88 3.46 -2.02
CA LEU A 43 -16.98 2.01 -1.87
C LEU A 43 -15.62 1.31 -1.92
N ALA A 44 -14.58 1.98 -2.39
CA ALA A 44 -13.22 1.41 -2.44
C ALA A 44 -12.70 1.04 -1.05
N VAL A 45 -13.25 1.62 0.02
CA VAL A 45 -12.88 1.28 1.40
C VAL A 45 -13.13 -0.20 1.72
N TYR A 46 -14.16 -0.79 1.11
CA TYR A 46 -14.45 -2.22 1.31
C TYR A 46 -13.38 -3.12 0.70
N SER A 47 -12.71 -2.66 -0.35
CA SER A 47 -11.59 -3.38 -0.95
C SER A 47 -10.31 -3.26 -0.11
N LEU A 48 -10.19 -2.19 0.68
CA LEU A 48 -9.04 -1.96 1.55
C LEU A 48 -9.09 -2.84 2.81
N HIS A 49 -10.29 -3.09 3.33
CA HIS A 49 -10.48 -3.81 4.59
C HIS A 49 -9.69 -5.12 4.70
N PRO A 50 -9.67 -6.02 3.69
CA PRO A 50 -8.96 -7.29 3.81
C PRO A 50 -7.43 -7.18 3.92
N TYR A 51 -6.87 -6.02 3.61
CA TYR A 51 -5.43 -5.80 3.65
C TYR A 51 -4.92 -5.38 5.03
N LEU A 52 -5.79 -4.85 5.89
CA LEU A 52 -5.38 -4.20 7.13
C LEU A 52 -5.47 -5.11 8.34
N ALA A 53 -4.45 -5.08 9.18
CA ALA A 53 -4.49 -5.65 10.52
C ALA A 53 -5.43 -4.82 11.40
N PRO A 54 -5.89 -5.34 12.54
CA PRO A 54 -6.75 -4.56 13.46
C PRO A 54 -6.13 -3.22 13.89
N GLU A 55 -4.80 -3.18 14.00
CA GLU A 55 -4.06 -1.95 14.25
C GLU A 55 -2.91 -1.84 13.26
N VAL A 56 -2.67 -0.64 12.74
CA VAL A 56 -1.63 -0.37 11.76
C VAL A 56 -0.82 0.84 12.19
N GLU A 57 0.49 0.70 12.25
CA GLU A 57 1.39 1.81 12.50
C GLU A 57 1.74 2.48 11.18
N VAL A 58 1.56 3.80 11.11
CA VAL A 58 1.84 4.60 9.92
C VAL A 58 2.90 5.64 10.25
N SER A 59 3.89 5.74 9.38
CA SER A 59 4.95 6.74 9.49
C SER A 59 5.17 7.41 8.15
N THR A 60 4.92 8.71 8.11
CA THR A 60 5.12 9.54 6.92
C THR A 60 5.78 10.86 7.34
N PRO A 61 6.56 11.51 6.46
CA PRO A 61 7.20 12.78 6.82
C PRO A 61 6.21 13.93 7.02
N THR A 62 5.10 13.93 6.29
CA THR A 62 4.04 14.95 6.38
C THR A 62 2.71 14.39 5.90
N PRO A 63 1.58 14.77 6.52
CA PRO A 63 1.48 15.55 7.77
C PRO A 63 1.80 14.71 9.01
N GLU A 64 2.25 15.35 10.07
CA GLU A 64 2.57 14.64 11.32
C GLU A 64 1.36 13.94 11.93
N GLU A 65 0.16 14.48 11.71
CA GLU A 65 -1.10 13.88 12.18
C GLU A 65 -1.36 12.50 11.59
N ALA A 66 -0.74 12.20 10.45
CA ALA A 66 -0.84 10.88 9.81
C ALA A 66 0.08 9.84 10.45
N ASN A 67 0.97 10.27 11.37
CA ASN A 67 1.87 9.35 12.06
C ASN A 67 1.22 8.80 13.33
N GLY A 68 1.45 7.53 13.59
CA GLY A 68 0.99 6.88 14.80
C GLY A 68 0.42 5.51 14.53
N THR A 69 -0.18 4.94 15.57
CA THR A 69 -0.87 3.66 15.49
C THR A 69 -2.36 3.92 15.39
N PHE A 70 -2.98 3.39 14.35
CA PHE A 70 -4.38 3.59 14.05
C PHE A 70 -5.14 2.26 14.04
N ALA A 71 -6.37 2.29 14.55
CA ALA A 71 -7.26 1.17 14.37
C ALA A 71 -7.65 1.06 12.90
N ARG A 72 -7.96 -0.15 12.44
CA ARG A 72 -8.39 -0.38 11.06
C ARG A 72 -9.52 0.55 10.64
N GLU A 73 -10.51 0.73 11.49
CA GLU A 73 -11.68 1.57 11.24
C GLU A 73 -11.30 3.04 11.05
N GLU A 74 -10.28 3.50 11.78
CA GLU A 74 -9.79 4.87 11.63
C GLU A 74 -9.13 5.08 10.26
N LEU A 75 -8.35 4.10 9.81
CA LEU A 75 -7.71 4.16 8.48
C LEU A 75 -8.74 4.05 7.36
N GLU A 76 -9.74 3.22 7.52
CA GLU A 76 -10.83 3.08 6.55
C GLU A 76 -11.61 4.38 6.43
N SER A 77 -11.89 5.02 7.57
CA SER A 77 -12.57 6.31 7.61
C SER A 77 -11.75 7.41 6.93
N ALA A 78 -10.45 7.46 7.21
CA ALA A 78 -9.53 8.40 6.57
C ALA A 78 -9.48 8.17 5.06
N PHE A 79 -9.38 6.92 4.63
CA PHE A 79 -9.36 6.58 3.21
C PHE A 79 -10.67 6.95 2.51
N SER A 80 -11.81 6.71 3.16
CA SER A 80 -13.11 7.11 2.64
C SER A 80 -13.19 8.62 2.41
N SER A 81 -12.65 9.41 3.35
CA SER A 81 -12.57 10.87 3.22
C SER A 81 -11.68 11.27 2.04
N ILE A 82 -10.54 10.60 1.87
CA ILE A 82 -9.65 10.84 0.73
C ILE A 82 -10.38 10.54 -0.58
N CYS A 83 -11.12 9.44 -0.64
CA CYS A 83 -11.87 9.07 -1.84
C CYS A 83 -12.90 10.12 -2.23
N GLN A 84 -13.51 10.79 -1.26
CA GLN A 84 -14.55 11.79 -1.50
C GLN A 84 -13.98 13.14 -1.89
N HIS A 85 -12.85 13.55 -1.34
CA HIS A 85 -12.37 14.93 -1.42
C HIS A 85 -11.09 15.14 -2.22
N ALA A 86 -10.31 14.10 -2.50
CA ALA A 86 -9.06 14.24 -3.22
C ALA A 86 -9.29 14.63 -4.69
N LEU A 87 -8.46 15.54 -5.18
CA LEU A 87 -8.38 15.86 -6.62
C LEU A 87 -7.62 14.78 -7.37
N GLN A 88 -6.61 14.21 -6.75
CA GLN A 88 -5.88 13.04 -7.25
C GLN A 88 -5.41 12.18 -6.08
N CYS A 89 -5.44 10.88 -6.30
CA CYS A 89 -4.79 9.93 -5.41
C CYS A 89 -4.35 8.75 -6.27
N ARG A 90 -3.08 8.76 -6.65
CA ARG A 90 -2.52 7.75 -7.54
C ARG A 90 -1.19 7.24 -7.01
N PHE A 91 -1.07 5.93 -6.98
CA PHE A 91 0.18 5.24 -6.70
C PHE A 91 0.50 4.39 -7.92
N SER A 92 1.62 4.67 -8.58
CA SER A 92 1.94 4.05 -9.87
C SER A 92 3.38 3.59 -9.94
N GLU A 93 3.65 2.70 -10.90
CA GLU A 93 4.98 2.19 -11.21
C GLU A 93 5.72 1.61 -9.99
N PRO A 94 5.08 0.70 -9.22
CA PRO A 94 5.75 0.10 -8.07
C PRO A 94 6.89 -0.80 -8.51
N VAL A 95 8.07 -0.58 -7.92
CA VAL A 95 9.26 -1.41 -8.13
C VAL A 95 9.69 -1.97 -6.79
N ILE A 96 9.56 -3.28 -6.62
CA ILE A 96 9.95 -3.94 -5.38
C ILE A 96 11.45 -4.13 -5.36
N GLU A 97 12.11 -3.57 -4.34
CA GLU A 97 13.55 -3.65 -4.16
C GLU A 97 13.95 -4.83 -3.28
N HIS A 98 13.20 -5.06 -2.19
CA HIS A 98 13.50 -6.10 -1.21
C HIS A 98 12.24 -6.75 -0.68
N VAL A 99 12.29 -8.07 -0.51
CA VAL A 99 11.28 -8.84 0.21
C VAL A 99 12.00 -9.77 1.17
N LYS A 100 11.59 -9.73 2.44
CA LYS A 100 12.12 -10.64 3.46
C LYS A 100 10.95 -11.28 4.19
N VAL A 101 10.89 -12.60 4.16
CA VAL A 101 9.86 -13.37 4.87
C VAL A 101 10.53 -14.16 5.99
N GLU A 102 10.07 -13.95 7.21
CA GLU A 102 10.55 -14.70 8.39
C GLU A 102 9.34 -15.20 9.19
N GLY A 103 9.03 -16.49 9.03
CA GLY A 103 7.88 -17.10 9.71
C GLY A 103 6.58 -16.43 9.32
N LYS A 104 5.91 -15.82 10.29
CA LYS A 104 4.61 -15.15 10.11
C LYS A 104 4.73 -13.67 9.81
N ARG A 105 5.92 -13.16 9.60
CA ARG A 105 6.17 -11.75 9.30
C ARG A 105 6.90 -11.59 7.98
N ALA A 106 6.59 -10.51 7.27
CA ALA A 106 7.26 -10.19 6.02
C ALA A 106 7.46 -8.69 5.91
N ARG A 107 8.59 -8.28 5.35
CA ARG A 107 8.86 -6.89 5.04
C ARG A 107 9.10 -6.72 3.56
N VAL A 108 8.45 -5.73 2.97
CA VAL A 108 8.63 -5.34 1.58
C VAL A 108 9.14 -3.92 1.54
N GLU A 109 10.21 -3.70 0.77
CA GLU A 109 10.70 -2.36 0.46
C GLU A 109 10.49 -2.13 -1.02
N LEU A 110 9.85 -1.02 -1.36
CA LEU A 110 9.54 -0.68 -2.75
C LEU A 110 9.64 0.82 -3.00
N ILE A 111 9.78 1.17 -4.26
CA ILE A 111 9.71 2.56 -4.72
C ILE A 111 8.50 2.66 -5.65
N LEU A 112 7.72 3.72 -5.47
CA LEU A 112 6.60 4.00 -6.35
C LEU A 112 6.47 5.50 -6.56
N LYS A 113 5.68 5.88 -7.55
CA LYS A 113 5.30 7.27 -7.76
C LYS A 113 3.96 7.51 -7.08
N ALA A 114 3.93 8.47 -6.17
CA ALA A 114 2.73 8.86 -5.47
C ALA A 114 2.32 10.28 -5.86
N LYS A 115 1.03 10.45 -6.11
CA LYS A 115 0.44 11.76 -6.35
C LYS A 115 -0.87 11.85 -5.58
N VAL A 116 -0.83 12.62 -4.49
CA VAL A 116 -1.99 12.84 -3.63
C VAL A 116 -2.20 14.34 -3.51
N GLU A 117 -3.34 14.83 -3.98
CA GLU A 117 -3.63 16.24 -4.09
C GLU A 117 -5.06 16.52 -3.63
N PHE A 118 -5.19 17.52 -2.78
CA PHE A 118 -6.48 18.06 -2.32
C PHE A 118 -6.65 19.48 -2.84
N PRO A 119 -7.88 20.04 -2.82
CA PRO A 119 -8.10 21.42 -3.29
C PRO A 119 -7.22 22.47 -2.61
N GLU A 120 -6.85 22.25 -1.37
CA GLU A 120 -6.10 23.22 -0.54
C GLU A 120 -4.63 22.87 -0.37
N MET A 121 -4.23 21.61 -0.62
CA MET A 121 -2.84 21.21 -0.42
C MET A 121 -2.46 19.99 -1.26
N ARG A 122 -1.16 19.91 -1.57
CA ARG A 122 -0.55 18.74 -2.19
C ARG A 122 0.22 17.98 -1.12
N ILE A 123 -0.20 16.75 -0.84
CA ILE A 123 0.42 15.92 0.19
C ILE A 123 1.63 15.18 -0.35
N ALA A 124 1.52 14.65 -1.57
CA ALA A 124 2.58 13.86 -2.20
C ALA A 124 2.63 14.12 -3.70
N ASP A 125 3.82 14.22 -4.24
CA ASP A 125 4.04 14.33 -5.69
C ASP A 125 5.48 13.90 -6.00
N GLY A 126 5.62 12.69 -6.53
CA GLY A 126 6.91 12.18 -6.95
C GLY A 126 7.22 10.78 -6.43
N PRO A 127 8.49 10.35 -6.52
CA PRO A 127 8.89 9.03 -6.06
C PRO A 127 8.99 8.96 -4.55
N PHE A 128 8.46 7.86 -4.01
CA PHE A 128 8.52 7.56 -2.58
C PHE A 128 9.08 6.16 -2.37
N ARG A 129 9.91 6.03 -1.35
CA ARG A 129 10.35 4.72 -0.85
C ARG A 129 9.41 4.32 0.27
N VAL A 130 8.87 3.12 0.17
CA VAL A 130 7.87 2.62 1.09
C VAL A 130 8.33 1.29 1.69
N LYS A 131 8.14 1.15 2.99
CA LYS A 131 8.33 -0.11 3.71
C LYS A 131 7.00 -0.58 4.24
N LEU A 132 6.65 -1.82 3.92
CA LEU A 132 5.43 -2.44 4.38
C LEU A 132 5.79 -3.67 5.22
N ASP A 133 5.26 -3.74 6.43
CA ASP A 133 5.39 -4.91 7.28
C ASP A 133 4.05 -5.65 7.33
N TRP A 134 4.10 -6.92 6.94
CA TRP A 134 2.94 -7.80 6.85
C TRP A 134 3.00 -8.88 7.93
N LEU A 135 1.84 -9.18 8.50
CA LEU A 135 1.67 -10.25 9.48
C LEU A 135 0.75 -11.31 8.90
N ARG A 136 1.15 -12.57 8.97
CA ARG A 136 0.34 -13.69 8.49
C ARG A 136 -0.90 -13.85 9.38
N GLY A 137 -2.08 -13.61 8.80
CA GLY A 137 -3.36 -13.87 9.43
C GLY A 137 -3.85 -15.28 9.13
N GLU A 138 -5.10 -15.57 9.51
CA GLU A 138 -5.70 -16.88 9.26
C GLU A 138 -5.87 -17.18 7.78
N LYS A 139 -6.23 -16.17 6.98
CA LYS A 139 -6.49 -16.33 5.55
C LYS A 139 -5.42 -15.70 4.68
N ASP A 140 -5.00 -14.48 5.05
CA ASP A 140 -4.09 -13.68 4.24
C ASP A 140 -3.11 -12.93 5.11
N TRP A 141 -2.11 -12.34 4.46
CA TRP A 141 -1.19 -11.41 5.09
C TRP A 141 -1.89 -10.07 5.33
N LEU A 142 -1.76 -9.53 6.55
CA LEU A 142 -2.36 -8.28 6.95
C LEU A 142 -1.26 -7.23 7.19
N LEU A 143 -1.51 -6.01 6.72
CA LEU A 143 -0.58 -4.90 6.92
C LEU A 143 -0.63 -4.44 8.37
N GLU A 144 0.52 -4.47 9.05
CA GLU A 144 0.64 -3.99 10.43
C GLU A 144 1.49 -2.73 10.54
N GLN A 145 2.28 -2.39 9.52
CA GLN A 145 3.10 -1.18 9.51
C GLN A 145 3.34 -0.70 8.08
N ALA A 146 3.23 0.60 7.88
CA ALA A 146 3.55 1.25 6.62
C ALA A 146 4.36 2.51 6.90
N ALA A 147 5.53 2.64 6.27
CA ALA A 147 6.37 3.81 6.37
C ALA A 147 6.74 4.29 4.97
N GLY A 148 6.65 5.59 4.74
CA GLY A 148 6.97 6.18 3.45
C GLY A 148 7.81 7.43 3.60
N GLU A 149 8.73 7.64 2.67
CA GLU A 149 9.55 8.85 2.61
C GLU A 149 9.83 9.22 1.16
N PRO A 150 9.96 10.53 0.85
CA PRO A 150 10.32 10.95 -0.49
C PRO A 150 11.72 10.43 -0.86
N VAL A 151 11.87 10.00 -2.10
CA VAL A 151 13.20 9.64 -2.61
C VAL A 151 13.91 10.91 -3.03
N LYS A 152 15.06 11.17 -2.42
CA LYS A 152 15.89 12.29 -2.82
C LYS A 152 16.50 12.01 -4.20
N ASN A 153 16.18 12.87 -5.14
CA ASN A 153 16.70 12.73 -6.49
C ASN A 153 18.15 13.22 -6.54
N ALA A 154 19.07 12.35 -6.96
CA ALA A 154 20.48 12.69 -7.08
C ALA A 154 20.75 13.82 -8.10
N ALA A 155 19.81 14.06 -9.01
CA ALA A 155 19.90 15.13 -10.01
C ALA A 155 19.73 16.54 -9.41
N ASN A 156 19.26 16.65 -8.19
CA ASN A 156 19.03 17.94 -7.50
C ASN A 156 20.17 18.34 -6.56
N ARG A 157 21.32 17.78 -6.78
CA ARG A 157 22.52 18.16 -6.03
C ARG A 157 23.22 19.36 -6.67
#